data_915f1961cbf9e9a153e7c2201d4a6672
#
_entry.id   915f1961cbf9e9a153e7c2201d4a6672
#
_cell.length_a   1.000
_cell.length_b   1.000
_cell.length_c   1.000
_cell.angle_alpha   90.00
_cell.angle_beta   90.00
_cell.angle_gamma   90.00
#
_symmetry.space_group_name_H-M   'P 1'
#
loop_
_entity.id
_entity.type
_entity.pdbx_description
1 polymer ?
#
loop_
_entity_poly.entity_id
_entity_poly.type
_entity_poly.pdbx_seq_one_letter_code
_entity_poly.pdbx_strand_id
1 'polypeptide(L)'
;MGIYVGGTGSANHLDDYEEGSLTWTMDDLSNSPTIWNNLGRYEKYGRLVHVQGHIQIGGTKPTFSGDLNEYFKLSGLPFAISNGIGYSGAIGNCMWSQLDWVGSTQSSYGHDDDTQLTAGIMNSTKITFKTCGQGIYYVGDLRKRAVHNDRGWNLEWDMWYRTT
;
A
#
# COMPACT_ATOMS: atom_id res chain seq x y z
N MET A 1 -20.39 17.38 -12.45
CA MET A 1 -20.70 18.53 -11.58
C MET A 1 -19.40 18.92 -10.89
N GLY A 2 -18.88 20.12 -11.08
CA GLY A 2 -17.58 20.52 -10.52
C GLY A 2 -17.75 21.33 -9.24
N ILE A 3 -16.68 21.41 -8.45
CA ILE A 3 -16.63 22.18 -7.20
C ILE A 3 -15.91 23.50 -7.46
N TYR A 4 -16.42 24.60 -6.91
CA TYR A 4 -15.74 25.89 -6.95
C TYR A 4 -14.96 26.11 -5.66
N VAL A 5 -13.67 26.45 -5.77
CA VAL A 5 -12.78 26.69 -4.62
C VAL A 5 -12.39 28.17 -4.61
N GLY A 6 -12.91 28.91 -3.67
CA GLY A 6 -12.54 30.32 -3.45
C GLY A 6 -13.33 31.36 -4.26
N GLY A 7 -14.22 30.98 -5.19
CA GLY A 7 -15.06 31.89 -5.96
C GLY A 7 -15.72 31.21 -7.15
N THR A 8 -16.67 31.89 -7.81
CA THR A 8 -17.46 31.31 -8.92
C THR A 8 -16.84 31.51 -10.31
N GLY A 9 -15.64 32.07 -10.41
CA GLY A 9 -14.92 32.23 -11.68
C GLY A 9 -14.42 30.89 -12.23
N SER A 10 -14.29 30.76 -13.55
CA SER A 10 -13.83 29.56 -14.21
C SER A 10 -12.44 29.07 -13.73
N ALA A 11 -11.58 29.97 -13.28
CA ALA A 11 -10.28 29.62 -12.70
C ALA A 11 -10.35 28.91 -11.34
N ASN A 12 -11.51 28.97 -10.68
CA ASN A 12 -11.76 28.35 -9.39
C ASN A 12 -12.61 27.08 -9.52
N HIS A 13 -12.93 26.66 -10.74
CA HIS A 13 -13.72 25.47 -10.99
C HIS A 13 -12.83 24.22 -10.95
N LEU A 14 -13.05 23.38 -9.95
CA LEU A 14 -12.44 22.06 -9.86
C LEU A 14 -13.38 21.07 -10.55
N ASP A 15 -13.15 20.80 -11.81
CA ASP A 15 -13.94 19.88 -12.64
C ASP A 15 -13.37 18.46 -12.71
N ASP A 16 -12.18 18.26 -12.15
CA ASP A 16 -11.49 16.98 -12.09
C ASP A 16 -11.44 16.45 -10.64
N TYR A 17 -12.62 16.38 -10.00
CA TYR A 17 -12.80 15.69 -8.71
C TYR A 17 -13.49 14.35 -8.94
N GLU A 18 -12.89 13.32 -8.43
CA GLU A 18 -13.42 11.95 -8.44
C GLU A 18 -13.24 11.32 -7.07
N GLU A 19 -14.19 10.49 -6.66
CA GLU A 19 -14.11 9.67 -5.45
C GLU A 19 -14.70 8.29 -5.70
N GLY A 20 -14.26 7.30 -4.94
CA GLY A 20 -14.81 5.97 -5.08
C GLY A 20 -14.27 4.97 -4.06
N SER A 21 -14.81 3.78 -4.14
CA SER A 21 -14.39 2.63 -3.34
C SER A 21 -13.46 1.73 -4.13
N LEU A 22 -12.55 1.07 -3.42
CA LEU A 22 -11.57 0.15 -3.98
C LEU A 22 -11.65 -1.20 -3.28
N THR A 23 -11.21 -2.22 -4.01
CA THR A 23 -10.94 -3.55 -3.46
C THR A 23 -9.50 -3.92 -3.82
N TRP A 24 -8.77 -4.39 -2.83
CA TRP A 24 -7.36 -4.72 -2.99
C TRP A 24 -7.18 -6.18 -3.37
N THR A 25 -6.24 -6.46 -4.24
CA THR A 25 -5.85 -7.82 -4.62
C THR A 25 -4.40 -8.04 -4.20
N MET A 26 -4.16 -9.08 -3.42
CA MET A 26 -2.81 -9.54 -3.13
C MET A 26 -2.25 -10.26 -4.35
N ASP A 27 -1.10 -9.83 -4.81
CA ASP A 27 -0.44 -10.44 -5.96
C ASP A 27 0.14 -11.81 -5.60
N ASP A 28 0.20 -12.69 -6.60
CA ASP A 28 0.85 -14.01 -6.53
C ASP A 28 0.26 -14.96 -5.47
N LEU A 29 -0.98 -14.79 -5.08
CA LEU A 29 -1.67 -15.76 -4.23
C LEU A 29 -1.74 -17.13 -4.91
N SER A 30 -1.45 -18.18 -4.13
CA SER A 30 -1.61 -19.58 -4.54
C SER A 30 -2.80 -20.28 -3.89
N ASN A 31 -3.52 -19.59 -2.99
CA ASN A 31 -4.74 -20.06 -2.35
C ASN A 31 -5.78 -18.95 -2.25
N SER A 32 -6.91 -19.26 -1.62
CA SER A 32 -7.97 -18.30 -1.28
C SER A 32 -7.97 -18.07 0.23
N PRO A 33 -7.28 -17.04 0.74
CA PRO A 33 -7.27 -16.75 2.15
C PRO A 33 -8.63 -16.26 2.64
N THR A 34 -8.89 -16.40 3.93
CA THR A 34 -10.07 -15.81 4.55
C THR A 34 -9.80 -14.32 4.82
N ILE A 35 -10.41 -13.47 4.04
CA ILE A 35 -10.31 -12.01 4.18
C ILE A 35 -11.52 -11.53 4.98
N TRP A 36 -11.30 -10.95 6.16
CA TRP A 36 -12.36 -10.39 6.99
C TRP A 36 -12.73 -8.98 6.57
N ASN A 37 -11.72 -8.19 6.20
CA ASN A 37 -11.93 -6.84 5.65
C ASN A 37 -11.04 -6.64 4.43
N ASN A 38 -11.60 -6.03 3.40
CA ASN A 38 -10.89 -5.58 2.21
C ASN A 38 -11.58 -4.30 1.73
N LEU A 39 -11.12 -3.19 2.25
CA LEU A 39 -11.74 -1.90 2.06
C LEU A 39 -10.72 -0.91 1.50
N GLY A 40 -11.19 -0.08 0.60
CA GLY A 40 -10.41 1.03 0.08
C GLY A 40 -11.30 2.17 -0.37
N ARG A 41 -10.77 3.37 -0.29
CA ARG A 41 -11.38 4.59 -0.80
C ARG A 41 -10.33 5.42 -1.50
N TYR A 42 -10.76 6.23 -2.45
CA TYR A 42 -9.91 7.24 -3.06
C TYR A 42 -10.67 8.55 -3.27
N GLU A 43 -9.92 9.60 -3.29
CA GLU A 43 -10.31 10.94 -3.70
C GLU A 43 -9.25 11.48 -4.65
N LYS A 44 -9.66 12.04 -5.77
CA LYS A 44 -8.77 12.64 -6.76
C LYS A 44 -9.10 14.11 -6.94
N TYR A 45 -8.08 14.92 -6.89
CA TYR A 45 -8.14 16.38 -7.08
C TYR A 45 -7.16 16.76 -8.20
N GLY A 46 -7.65 16.86 -9.42
CA GLY A 46 -6.78 17.02 -10.57
C GLY A 46 -5.82 15.83 -10.71
N ARG A 47 -4.54 16.07 -10.54
CA ARG A 47 -3.49 15.03 -10.62
C ARG A 47 -3.08 14.46 -9.27
N LEU A 48 -3.66 14.93 -8.19
CA LEU A 48 -3.37 14.43 -6.84
C LEU A 48 -4.42 13.41 -6.43
N VAL A 49 -3.97 12.24 -6.01
CA VAL A 49 -4.83 11.13 -5.56
C VAL A 49 -4.51 10.81 -4.10
N HIS A 50 -5.54 10.82 -3.28
CA HIS A 50 -5.53 10.31 -1.92
C HIS A 50 -6.14 8.90 -1.91
N VAL A 51 -5.50 7.97 -1.26
CA VAL A 51 -5.98 6.59 -1.14
C VAL A 51 -5.85 6.11 0.29
N GLN A 52 -6.93 5.54 0.79
CA GLN A 52 -6.96 4.82 2.06
C GLN A 52 -7.27 3.36 1.81
N GLY A 53 -6.64 2.48 2.57
CA GLY A 53 -6.86 1.04 2.43
C GLY A 53 -6.76 0.30 3.74
N HIS A 54 -7.52 -0.81 3.80
CA HIS A 54 -7.51 -1.74 4.92
C HIS A 54 -7.68 -3.16 4.40
N ILE A 55 -6.75 -4.04 4.75
CA ILE A 55 -6.88 -5.49 4.57
C ILE A 55 -6.69 -6.16 5.93
N GLN A 56 -7.63 -7.05 6.27
CA GLN A 56 -7.55 -7.89 7.44
C GLN A 56 -7.72 -9.36 7.05
N ILE A 57 -6.74 -10.16 7.39
CA ILE A 57 -6.73 -11.60 7.18
C ILE A 57 -7.08 -12.31 8.49
N GLY A 58 -8.02 -13.26 8.41
CA GLY A 58 -8.37 -14.18 9.48
C GLY A 58 -8.36 -15.62 8.99
N GLY A 59 -8.79 -16.58 9.78
CA GLY A 59 -8.99 -17.96 9.35
C GLY A 59 -7.85 -18.52 8.46
N THR A 60 -8.19 -18.90 7.22
CA THR A 60 -7.21 -19.39 6.24
C THR A 60 -6.26 -18.28 5.82
N LYS A 61 -4.97 -18.50 5.97
CA LYS A 61 -3.89 -17.54 5.69
C LYS A 61 -3.54 -17.49 4.20
N PRO A 62 -3.00 -16.37 3.72
CA PRO A 62 -2.49 -16.30 2.37
C PRO A 62 -1.26 -17.19 2.21
N THR A 63 -1.20 -17.90 1.11
CA THR A 63 -0.01 -18.54 0.60
C THR A 63 0.32 -17.95 -0.77
N PHE A 64 1.61 -17.85 -1.07
CA PHE A 64 2.09 -17.19 -2.27
C PHE A 64 2.85 -18.17 -3.15
N SER A 65 2.70 -18.04 -4.46
CA SER A 65 3.54 -18.70 -5.45
C SER A 65 4.87 -17.96 -5.62
N GLY A 66 5.88 -18.66 -6.08
CA GLY A 66 7.21 -18.08 -6.34
C GLY A 66 8.06 -17.91 -5.08
N ASP A 67 9.01 -16.99 -5.15
CA ASP A 67 9.95 -16.74 -4.07
C ASP A 67 9.32 -15.88 -2.97
N LEU A 68 9.29 -16.39 -1.74
CA LEU A 68 8.79 -15.66 -0.57
C LEU A 68 9.69 -14.46 -0.17
N ASN A 69 10.88 -14.35 -0.75
CA ASN A 69 11.73 -13.16 -0.61
C ASN A 69 11.34 -12.00 -1.51
N GLU A 70 10.42 -12.21 -2.45
CA GLU A 70 9.88 -11.12 -3.24
C GLU A 70 9.02 -10.17 -2.39
N TYR A 71 8.84 -8.97 -2.90
CA TYR A 71 8.03 -7.94 -2.27
C TYR A 71 6.56 -8.35 -2.21
N PHE A 72 5.95 -8.14 -1.06
CA PHE A 72 4.50 -8.18 -0.94
C PHE A 72 3.89 -6.99 -1.69
N LYS A 73 2.94 -7.26 -2.56
CA LYS A 73 2.33 -6.27 -3.44
C LYS A 73 0.82 -6.34 -3.37
N LEU A 74 0.20 -5.18 -3.38
CA LEU A 74 -1.25 -5.04 -3.55
C LEU A 74 -1.53 -4.32 -4.87
N SER A 75 -2.41 -4.90 -5.66
CA SER A 75 -3.01 -4.29 -6.85
C SER A 75 -4.37 -3.68 -6.49
N GLY A 76 -4.79 -2.65 -7.21
CA GLY A 76 -6.10 -2.01 -6.99
C GLY A 76 -6.06 -0.49 -7.00
N LEU A 77 -4.91 0.15 -7.26
CA LEU A 77 -4.87 1.59 -7.41
C LEU A 77 -5.76 2.05 -8.58
N PRO A 78 -6.56 3.09 -8.37
CA PRO A 78 -7.54 3.55 -9.36
C PRO A 78 -6.90 4.23 -10.56
N PHE A 79 -5.74 4.84 -10.37
CA PHE A 79 -5.01 5.57 -11.41
C PHE A 79 -3.53 5.20 -11.38
N ALA A 80 -2.92 5.18 -12.56
CA ALA A 80 -1.49 4.97 -12.68
C ALA A 80 -0.72 6.16 -12.10
N ILE A 81 0.41 5.89 -11.45
CA ILE A 81 1.30 6.93 -10.98
C ILE A 81 2.01 7.63 -12.15
N SER A 82 2.20 8.94 -12.04
CA SER A 82 3.06 9.67 -12.96
C SER A 82 4.54 9.32 -12.70
N ASN A 83 5.22 8.77 -13.71
CA ASN A 83 6.62 8.34 -13.64
C ASN A 83 7.65 9.48 -13.49
N GLY A 84 7.24 10.70 -13.18
CA GLY A 84 8.11 11.88 -13.19
C GLY A 84 9.06 12.05 -11.99
N ILE A 85 8.92 11.27 -10.92
CA ILE A 85 9.68 11.50 -9.68
C ILE A 85 10.07 10.13 -9.07
N GLY A 86 11.13 9.52 -9.55
CA GLY A 86 11.81 8.40 -8.90
C GLY A 86 10.92 7.31 -8.24
N TYR A 87 11.52 6.48 -7.41
CA TYR A 87 10.89 5.33 -6.73
C TYR A 87 9.76 5.66 -5.74
N SER A 88 9.40 6.91 -5.52
CA SER A 88 8.54 7.32 -4.41
C SER A 88 7.62 8.47 -4.77
N GLY A 89 6.87 8.34 -5.84
CA GLY A 89 5.79 9.28 -6.13
C GLY A 89 4.64 9.27 -5.13
N ALA A 90 4.75 8.48 -4.04
CA ALA A 90 3.78 8.38 -2.99
C ALA A 90 4.39 8.64 -1.62
N ILE A 91 3.61 9.31 -0.78
CA ILE A 91 3.91 9.48 0.64
C ILE A 91 2.71 8.92 1.40
N GLY A 92 2.96 8.03 2.34
CA GLY A 92 1.89 7.42 3.11
C GLY A 92 2.34 6.89 4.46
N ASN A 93 1.37 6.74 5.34
CA ASN A 93 1.51 6.07 6.62
C ASN A 93 0.92 4.67 6.53
N CYS A 94 1.41 3.77 7.36
CA CYS A 94 0.87 2.43 7.48
C CYS A 94 0.80 2.02 8.95
N MET A 95 -0.34 1.45 9.36
CA MET A 95 -0.49 0.73 10.63
C MET A 95 -0.62 -0.75 10.35
N TRP A 96 -0.13 -1.57 11.26
CA TRP A 96 -0.14 -3.01 11.11
C TRP A 96 -0.29 -3.72 12.45
N SER A 97 -0.77 -4.96 12.41
CA SER A 97 -0.75 -5.86 13.56
C SER A 97 -0.51 -7.29 13.12
N GLN A 98 0.18 -8.04 13.97
CA GLN A 98 0.40 -9.49 13.83
C GLN A 98 1.14 -9.92 12.54
N LEU A 99 1.92 -9.05 11.93
CA LEU A 99 2.89 -9.46 10.91
C LEU A 99 4.03 -10.24 11.55
N ASP A 100 4.52 -11.24 10.85
CA ASP A 100 5.69 -11.99 11.28
C ASP A 100 6.96 -11.36 10.72
N TRP A 101 7.69 -10.68 11.58
CA TRP A 101 8.94 -10.03 11.22
C TRP A 101 10.13 -10.96 11.14
N VAL A 102 10.04 -12.14 11.77
CA VAL A 102 11.13 -13.11 11.77
C VAL A 102 11.40 -13.60 10.35
N GLY A 103 12.53 -13.18 9.82
CA GLY A 103 12.93 -13.49 8.46
C GLY A 103 12.18 -12.71 7.37
N SER A 104 11.39 -11.69 7.71
CA SER A 104 10.66 -10.87 6.74
C SER A 104 11.55 -9.88 6.01
N THR A 105 12.58 -9.40 6.67
CA THR A 105 13.64 -8.59 6.08
C THR A 105 14.81 -9.46 5.70
N GLN A 106 15.63 -9.02 4.78
CA GLN A 106 16.75 -9.80 4.31
C GLN A 106 17.71 -10.06 5.47
N SER A 107 17.78 -11.31 5.93
CA SER A 107 18.47 -11.78 7.14
C SER A 107 19.97 -11.47 7.19
N SER A 108 20.56 -11.02 6.09
CA SER A 108 21.97 -10.61 6.04
C SER A 108 22.29 -9.37 6.88
N TYR A 109 21.28 -8.71 7.44
CA TYR A 109 21.46 -7.50 8.27
C TYR A 109 20.83 -7.58 9.66
N GLY A 110 20.27 -8.72 10.06
CA GLY A 110 19.94 -9.01 11.45
C GLY A 110 18.91 -8.11 12.13
N HIS A 111 17.87 -7.71 11.40
CA HIS A 111 16.88 -6.79 11.94
C HIS A 111 15.54 -7.46 12.22
N ASP A 112 15.44 -8.02 13.42
CA ASP A 112 14.16 -8.50 13.98
C ASP A 112 13.32 -7.35 14.58
N ASP A 113 13.80 -6.11 14.50
CA ASP A 113 13.24 -4.93 15.19
C ASP A 113 12.65 -3.88 14.26
N ASP A 114 12.24 -4.24 13.05
CA ASP A 114 11.55 -3.32 12.15
C ASP A 114 10.21 -2.92 12.76
N THR A 115 10.09 -1.68 13.19
CA THR A 115 8.94 -1.20 13.97
C THR A 115 7.99 -0.31 13.18
N GLN A 116 8.37 0.10 11.98
CA GLN A 116 7.57 1.01 11.17
C GLN A 116 7.36 0.50 9.75
N LEU A 117 6.15 0.67 9.26
CA LEU A 117 5.79 0.50 7.85
C LEU A 117 5.39 1.83 7.23
N THR A 118 5.74 2.00 5.98
CA THR A 118 5.28 3.09 5.13
C THR A 118 4.74 2.51 3.84
N ALA A 119 3.56 2.96 3.41
CA ALA A 119 3.04 2.61 2.10
C ALA A 119 3.79 3.37 1.00
N GLY A 120 4.07 2.70 -0.09
CA GLY A 120 4.69 3.30 -1.27
C GLY A 120 4.21 2.64 -2.55
N ILE A 121 4.39 3.30 -3.68
CA ILE A 121 4.05 2.75 -4.99
C ILE A 121 5.32 2.25 -5.66
N MET A 122 5.30 1.01 -6.10
CA MET A 122 6.45 0.40 -6.75
C MET A 122 6.41 0.54 -8.26
N ASN A 123 5.26 0.42 -8.84
CA ASN A 123 5.00 0.57 -10.27
C ASN A 123 3.66 1.26 -10.47
N SER A 124 3.30 1.51 -11.71
CA SER A 124 2.17 2.36 -12.10
C SER A 124 0.83 2.10 -11.39
N THR A 125 0.59 0.91 -10.83
CA THR A 125 -0.71 0.54 -10.23
C THR A 125 -0.61 -0.35 -8.98
N LYS A 126 0.58 -0.58 -8.44
CA LYS A 126 0.80 -1.50 -7.32
C LYS A 126 1.41 -0.80 -6.11
N ILE A 127 0.90 -1.16 -4.93
CA ILE A 127 1.43 -0.70 -3.64
C ILE A 127 2.41 -1.75 -3.11
N THR A 128 3.54 -1.28 -2.60
CA THR A 128 4.43 -2.01 -1.70
C THR A 128 4.52 -1.30 -0.36
N PHE A 129 5.04 -1.99 0.63
CA PHE A 129 5.23 -1.43 1.96
C PHE A 129 6.71 -1.43 2.29
N LYS A 130 7.21 -0.27 2.71
CA LYS A 130 8.60 -0.09 3.12
C LYS A 130 8.70 -0.30 4.62
N THR A 131 9.75 -0.96 5.06
CA THR A 131 10.06 -1.21 6.46
C THR A 131 11.19 -0.31 6.92
N CYS A 132 11.07 0.24 8.11
CA CYS A 132 12.13 0.99 8.80
C CYS A 132 12.29 0.45 10.21
N GLY A 133 13.50 0.15 10.63
CA GLY A 133 13.80 -0.32 11.97
C GLY A 133 14.76 0.59 12.74
N GLN A 134 14.90 0.35 14.02
CA GLN A 134 15.80 1.09 14.88
C GLN A 134 17.26 0.77 14.54
N GLY A 135 18.04 1.79 14.20
CA GLY A 135 19.46 1.64 13.91
C GLY A 135 19.82 1.24 12.48
N ILE A 136 18.88 1.27 11.55
CA ILE A 136 19.11 0.86 10.17
C ILE A 136 19.40 2.05 9.27
N TYR A 137 20.45 1.91 8.48
CA TYR A 137 20.78 2.84 7.38
C TYR A 137 20.00 2.50 6.09
N TYR A 138 19.17 1.45 6.11
CA TYR A 138 18.49 0.95 4.90
C TYR A 138 16.99 0.78 5.15
N VAL A 139 16.22 1.27 4.20
CA VAL A 139 14.78 1.01 4.11
C VAL A 139 14.61 -0.35 3.43
N GLY A 140 14.02 -1.31 4.12
CA GLY A 140 13.64 -2.60 3.56
C GLY A 140 12.29 -2.55 2.85
N ASP A 141 11.92 -3.67 2.23
CA ASP A 141 10.58 -3.89 1.69
C ASP A 141 9.89 -5.02 2.42
N LEU A 142 8.60 -4.85 2.72
CA LEU A 142 7.78 -5.93 3.25
C LEU A 142 7.76 -7.09 2.26
N ARG A 143 8.20 -8.26 2.70
CA ARG A 143 8.31 -9.45 1.88
C ARG A 143 7.09 -10.36 2.04
N LYS A 144 6.79 -11.18 1.03
CA LYS A 144 5.70 -12.17 1.05
C LYS A 144 5.75 -13.05 2.30
N ARG A 145 6.94 -13.46 2.77
CA ARG A 145 7.11 -14.28 3.97
C ARG A 145 6.62 -13.64 5.25
N ALA A 146 6.63 -12.31 5.37
CA ALA A 146 6.13 -11.62 6.57
C ALA A 146 4.61 -11.71 6.70
N VAL A 147 3.92 -11.83 5.60
CA VAL A 147 2.47 -11.97 5.52
C VAL A 147 2.02 -13.41 5.30
N HIS A 148 2.97 -14.32 5.05
CA HIS A 148 2.77 -15.76 4.89
C HIS A 148 2.98 -16.47 6.24
N ASN A 149 2.23 -16.11 7.25
CA ASN A 149 2.36 -16.68 8.59
C ASN A 149 1.08 -17.39 9.03
N ASP A 150 1.16 -18.14 10.14
CA ASP A 150 0.04 -18.91 10.68
C ASP A 150 -0.95 -18.06 11.50
N ARG A 151 -0.75 -16.74 11.54
CA ARG A 151 -1.59 -15.81 12.30
C ARG A 151 -2.39 -14.92 11.36
N GLY A 152 -3.54 -14.42 11.84
CA GLY A 152 -4.21 -13.31 11.19
C GLY A 152 -3.38 -12.05 11.29
N TRP A 153 -3.47 -11.19 10.31
CA TRP A 153 -2.78 -9.91 10.32
C TRP A 153 -3.68 -8.81 9.75
N ASN A 154 -3.30 -7.59 10.05
CA ASN A 154 -4.01 -6.39 9.64
C ASN A 154 -3.02 -5.39 9.07
N LEU A 155 -3.39 -4.78 7.97
CA LEU A 155 -2.70 -3.64 7.35
C LEU A 155 -3.70 -2.54 7.05
N GLU A 156 -3.40 -1.34 7.51
CA GLU A 156 -4.12 -0.11 7.20
C GLU A 156 -3.14 0.93 6.69
N TRP A 157 -3.52 1.66 5.65
CA TRP A 157 -2.65 2.69 5.09
C TRP A 157 -3.44 3.87 4.59
N ASP A 158 -2.74 5.00 4.57
CA ASP A 158 -3.20 6.29 4.07
C ASP A 158 -2.06 6.88 3.25
N MET A 159 -2.29 7.21 1.98
CA MET A 159 -1.24 7.66 1.09
C MET A 159 -1.72 8.64 0.03
N TRP A 160 -0.79 9.47 -0.41
CA TRP A 160 -0.97 10.42 -1.50
C TRP A 160 -0.01 10.12 -2.64
N TYR A 161 -0.47 10.25 -3.88
CA TYR A 161 0.38 10.16 -5.05
C TYR A 161 -0.12 11.03 -6.18
N ARG A 162 0.72 11.25 -7.21
CA ARG A 162 0.35 11.96 -8.43
C ARG A 162 0.10 10.97 -9.56
N THR A 163 -1.00 11.20 -10.27
CA THR A 163 -1.32 10.51 -11.53
C THR A 163 -0.86 11.31 -12.74
N THR A 164 -0.80 10.66 -13.90
CA THR A 164 -0.48 11.28 -15.20
C THR A 164 -1.58 12.20 -15.68
#